data_f56e9ec60d2bde2381a2eebebd525218
#
_entry.id   f56e9ec60d2bde2381a2eebebd525218
#
_cell.length_a   1.000
_cell.length_b   1.000
_cell.length_c   1.000
_cell.angle_alpha   90.00
_cell.angle_beta   90.00
_cell.angle_gamma   90.00
#
_symmetry.space_group_name_H-M   'P 1'
#
loop_
_entity.id
_entity.type
_entity.pdbx_description
1 polymer ?
#
loop_
_entity_poly.entity_id
_entity_poly.type
_entity_poly.pdbx_seq_one_letter_code
_entity_poly.pdbx_strand_id
1 'polypeptide(L)'
;MRLSDISDTKTLRAGFPDICLTIREKETDMEVIEKNRTKYRMPGEFEPHEGCVMIWPERPGSWNYGAREAQKAFVKVAEAIGESEKVYMLVSKAQMENAKNQLGNVSGLTLLECETDDAWARDVGATMVLDEKGAVCGVDWQFNAWGGDFDGLYRNWEKDDRVAAFICRTLGCPCLDARPFVLEGGSIHSDGEGTLIVTEACLLSQGRNPQMSREQIEEQLKYWL
;
A
#
# COMPACT_ATOMS: atom_id res chain seq x y z
N MET A 1 4.45 26.43 -33.11
CA MET A 1 3.05 26.56 -33.52
C MET A 1 2.25 26.65 -32.23
N ARG A 2 1.56 27.74 -31.96
CA ARG A 2 0.84 27.93 -30.70
C ARG A 2 -0.51 27.21 -30.79
N LEU A 3 -0.97 26.62 -29.71
CA LEU A 3 -2.27 25.92 -29.61
C LEU A 3 -3.49 26.79 -29.98
N SER A 4 -3.30 28.13 -30.02
CA SER A 4 -4.31 29.09 -30.45
C SER A 4 -4.63 29.05 -31.97
N ASP A 5 -3.79 28.37 -32.77
CA ASP A 5 -3.95 28.36 -34.24
C ASP A 5 -4.74 27.13 -34.74
N ILE A 6 -5.26 26.33 -33.84
CA ILE A 6 -6.00 25.09 -34.15
C ILE A 6 -7.53 25.29 -34.13
N SER A 7 -7.99 26.54 -34.16
CA SER A 7 -9.42 26.84 -34.18
C SER A 7 -10.11 26.61 -35.56
N ASP A 8 -9.36 26.34 -36.62
CA ASP A 8 -9.91 26.10 -37.94
C ASP A 8 -9.95 24.63 -38.31
N THR A 9 -11.02 23.96 -37.89
CA THR A 9 -11.30 22.54 -38.11
C THR A 9 -11.39 22.14 -39.59
N LYS A 10 -11.43 23.07 -40.53
CA LYS A 10 -11.49 22.74 -41.97
C LYS A 10 -10.13 22.48 -42.57
N THR A 11 -9.06 23.10 -42.08
CA THR A 11 -7.71 22.94 -42.63
C THR A 11 -7.06 21.62 -42.19
N LEU A 12 -7.45 21.07 -41.05
CA LEU A 12 -6.95 19.82 -40.53
C LEU A 12 -7.64 18.56 -41.10
N ARG A 13 -8.84 18.74 -41.72
CA ARG A 13 -9.58 17.61 -42.33
C ARG A 13 -8.94 17.01 -43.58
N ALA A 14 -8.01 17.68 -44.19
CA ALA A 14 -7.36 17.24 -45.46
C ALA A 14 -6.11 16.36 -45.22
N GLY A 15 -5.59 16.22 -43.99
CA GLY A 15 -4.36 15.51 -43.74
C GLY A 15 -4.40 14.40 -42.70
N PHE A 16 -5.11 14.58 -41.56
CA PHE A 16 -5.18 13.62 -40.47
C PHE A 16 -6.48 13.80 -39.64
N PRO A 17 -7.65 13.35 -40.17
CA PRO A 17 -8.93 13.60 -39.51
C PRO A 17 -9.11 12.90 -38.16
N ASP A 18 -8.45 11.75 -37.97
CA ASP A 18 -8.72 10.89 -36.78
C ASP A 18 -7.87 11.26 -35.56
N ILE A 19 -6.71 11.88 -35.75
CA ILE A 19 -5.80 12.22 -34.63
C ILE A 19 -6.35 13.39 -33.80
N CYS A 20 -7.01 14.36 -34.43
CA CYS A 20 -7.54 15.53 -33.73
C CYS A 20 -8.79 15.19 -32.90
N LEU A 21 -9.65 14.30 -33.40
CA LEU A 21 -10.83 13.80 -32.67
C LEU A 21 -10.42 12.92 -31.49
N THR A 22 -9.43 12.05 -31.67
CA THR A 22 -8.93 11.16 -30.61
C THR A 22 -8.27 11.93 -29.46
N ILE A 23 -7.52 13.00 -29.75
CA ILE A 23 -6.91 13.85 -28.71
C ILE A 23 -7.99 14.62 -27.92
N ARG A 24 -9.00 15.13 -28.58
CA ARG A 24 -10.09 15.87 -27.93
C ARG A 24 -10.99 14.97 -27.08
N GLU A 25 -11.31 13.78 -27.56
CA GLU A 25 -12.07 12.80 -26.81
C GLU A 25 -11.28 12.31 -25.59
N LYS A 26 -9.97 12.09 -25.72
CA LYS A 26 -9.11 11.69 -24.60
C LYS A 26 -8.97 12.78 -23.54
N GLU A 27 -8.82 14.05 -23.91
CA GLU A 27 -8.78 15.17 -22.96
C GLU A 27 -10.13 15.33 -22.24
N THR A 28 -11.24 15.17 -22.95
CA THR A 28 -12.58 15.27 -22.37
C THR A 28 -12.87 14.09 -21.45
N ASP A 29 -12.45 12.88 -21.82
CA ASP A 29 -12.60 11.66 -20.99
C ASP A 29 -11.75 11.75 -19.73
N MET A 30 -10.54 12.26 -19.80
CA MET A 30 -9.68 12.46 -18.61
C MET A 30 -10.26 13.53 -17.67
N GLU A 31 -10.74 14.67 -18.17
CA GLU A 31 -11.40 15.68 -17.34
C GLU A 31 -12.70 15.16 -16.69
N VAL A 32 -13.47 14.32 -17.38
CA VAL A 32 -14.69 13.71 -16.84
C VAL A 32 -14.33 12.62 -15.81
N ILE A 33 -13.29 11.85 -16.05
CA ILE A 33 -12.77 10.84 -15.10
C ILE A 33 -12.26 11.54 -13.84
N GLU A 34 -11.49 12.61 -13.93
CA GLU A 34 -11.02 13.39 -12.77
C GLU A 34 -12.17 14.02 -11.97
N LYS A 35 -13.20 14.53 -12.65
CA LYS A 35 -14.36 15.15 -11.98
C LYS A 35 -15.26 14.18 -11.22
N ASN A 36 -15.29 12.91 -11.60
CA ASN A 36 -16.13 11.88 -11.00
C ASN A 36 -15.35 10.89 -10.12
N ARG A 37 -14.08 11.17 -9.86
CA ARG A 37 -13.20 10.30 -9.12
C ARG A 37 -13.48 10.38 -7.63
N THR A 38 -13.59 9.24 -6.98
CA THR A 38 -13.57 9.14 -5.52
C THR A 38 -12.23 9.67 -5.00
N LYS A 39 -12.27 10.66 -4.14
CA LYS A 39 -11.09 11.16 -3.44
C LYS A 39 -10.88 10.35 -2.18
N TYR A 40 -9.63 10.05 -1.91
CA TYR A 40 -9.23 9.36 -0.71
C TYR A 40 -8.42 10.29 0.19
N ARG A 41 -8.39 9.97 1.47
CA ARG A 41 -7.57 10.63 2.48
C ARG A 41 -6.86 9.58 3.31
N MET A 42 -5.56 9.64 3.43
CA MET A 42 -4.81 8.83 4.37
C MET A 42 -4.95 9.46 5.78
N PRO A 43 -5.58 8.78 6.76
CA PRO A 43 -5.68 9.29 8.12
C PRO A 43 -4.31 9.38 8.79
N GLY A 44 -4.19 10.23 9.80
CA GLY A 44 -3.02 10.26 10.67
C GLY A 44 -2.98 9.04 11.58
N GLU A 45 -1.79 8.58 11.96
CA GLU A 45 -1.59 7.41 12.84
C GLU A 45 -2.27 7.56 14.22
N PHE A 46 -2.52 8.80 14.65
CA PHE A 46 -3.16 9.15 15.92
C PHE A 46 -4.69 9.23 15.84
N GLU A 47 -5.28 9.10 14.66
CA GLU A 47 -6.73 9.06 14.52
C GLU A 47 -7.28 7.71 15.05
N PRO A 48 -8.53 7.67 15.52
CA PRO A 48 -9.13 6.43 16.00
C PRO A 48 -9.11 5.32 14.94
N HIS A 49 -8.67 4.14 15.31
CA HIS A 49 -8.68 2.96 14.48
C HIS A 49 -9.28 1.76 15.21
N GLU A 50 -9.73 0.74 14.47
CA GLU A 50 -10.45 -0.40 15.02
C GLU A 50 -9.53 -1.57 15.41
N GLY A 51 -8.30 -1.56 14.96
CA GLY A 51 -7.34 -2.61 15.27
C GLY A 51 -6.06 -2.53 14.47
N CYS A 52 -5.07 -3.29 14.91
CA CYS A 52 -3.75 -3.38 14.30
C CYS A 52 -3.54 -4.73 13.62
N VAL A 53 -2.82 -4.71 12.51
CA VAL A 53 -2.35 -5.92 11.83
C VAL A 53 -0.88 -6.14 12.18
N MET A 54 -0.55 -7.37 12.57
CA MET A 54 0.82 -7.83 12.84
C MET A 54 1.10 -9.10 12.04
N ILE A 55 2.36 -9.41 11.80
CA ILE A 55 2.80 -10.65 11.15
C ILE A 55 3.72 -11.38 12.11
N TRP A 56 3.49 -12.69 12.32
CA TRP A 56 4.29 -13.51 13.23
C TRP A 56 5.71 -13.70 12.70
N PRO A 57 6.76 -13.36 13.48
CA PRO A 57 8.14 -13.43 13.01
C PRO A 57 8.63 -14.88 12.98
N GLU A 58 9.13 -15.32 11.82
CA GLU A 58 9.63 -16.67 11.63
C GLU A 58 10.83 -16.81 10.68
N ARG A 59 11.06 -15.81 9.78
CA ARG A 59 12.06 -15.92 8.71
C ARG A 59 13.47 -16.17 9.25
N PRO A 60 14.15 -17.28 8.88
CA PRO A 60 15.57 -17.46 9.14
C PRO A 60 16.40 -16.38 8.42
N GLY A 61 17.34 -15.77 9.11
CA GLY A 61 18.17 -14.70 8.56
C GLY A 61 17.71 -13.29 8.92
N SER A 62 16.41 -13.03 9.00
CA SER A 62 15.87 -11.79 9.60
C SER A 62 15.83 -11.93 11.13
N TRP A 63 15.41 -13.07 11.63
CA TRP A 63 15.19 -13.32 13.06
C TRP A 63 16.13 -14.40 13.59
N ASN A 64 17.12 -13.98 14.40
CA ASN A 64 18.09 -14.89 14.99
C ASN A 64 17.45 -15.87 15.98
N TYR A 65 18.13 -16.98 16.22
CA TYR A 65 17.73 -18.01 17.21
C TYR A 65 16.32 -18.60 17.01
N GLY A 66 15.90 -18.73 15.74
CA GLY A 66 14.57 -19.24 15.38
C GLY A 66 13.44 -18.30 15.79
N ALA A 67 13.69 -17.00 15.71
CA ALA A 67 12.77 -15.91 16.01
C ALA A 67 12.25 -15.86 17.48
N ARG A 68 12.74 -16.71 18.39
CA ARG A 68 12.19 -16.83 19.75
C ARG A 68 12.12 -15.51 20.53
N GLU A 69 13.16 -14.69 20.46
CA GLU A 69 13.19 -13.42 21.19
C GLU A 69 12.29 -12.36 20.50
N ALA A 70 12.24 -12.38 19.18
CA ALA A 70 11.29 -11.56 18.43
C ALA A 70 9.84 -11.95 18.76
N GLN A 71 9.51 -13.24 18.76
CA GLN A 71 8.18 -13.74 19.12
C GLN A 71 7.76 -13.29 20.52
N LYS A 72 8.65 -13.36 21.52
CA LYS A 72 8.37 -12.82 22.86
C LYS A 72 8.08 -11.32 22.87
N ALA A 73 8.80 -10.55 22.05
CA ALA A 73 8.55 -9.11 21.92
C ALA A 73 7.20 -8.85 21.25
N PHE A 74 6.87 -9.60 20.20
CA PHE A 74 5.59 -9.49 19.50
C PHE A 74 4.39 -9.86 20.39
N VAL A 75 4.55 -10.87 21.27
CA VAL A 75 3.53 -11.19 22.28
C VAL A 75 3.26 -9.97 23.17
N LYS A 76 4.30 -9.33 23.71
CA LYS A 76 4.14 -8.14 24.58
C LYS A 76 3.49 -6.96 23.84
N VAL A 77 3.85 -6.76 22.57
CA VAL A 77 3.24 -5.72 21.74
C VAL A 77 1.77 -6.04 21.50
N ALA A 78 1.44 -7.29 21.15
CA ALA A 78 0.07 -7.72 20.95
C ALA A 78 -0.78 -7.61 22.23
N GLU A 79 -0.20 -7.94 23.40
CA GLU A 79 -0.85 -7.76 24.71
C GLU A 79 -1.19 -6.28 24.95
N ALA A 80 -0.22 -5.39 24.73
CA ALA A 80 -0.42 -3.94 24.92
C ALA A 80 -1.47 -3.34 23.98
N ILE A 81 -1.46 -3.73 22.71
CA ILE A 81 -2.47 -3.30 21.72
C ILE A 81 -3.85 -3.86 22.10
N GLY A 82 -3.90 -5.14 22.50
CA GLY A 82 -5.14 -5.83 22.85
C GLY A 82 -5.88 -5.27 24.08
N GLU A 83 -5.24 -4.38 24.85
CA GLU A 83 -5.91 -3.64 25.93
C GLU A 83 -6.90 -2.59 25.42
N SER A 84 -6.70 -2.08 24.21
CA SER A 84 -7.49 -0.95 23.67
C SER A 84 -8.18 -1.26 22.35
N GLU A 85 -7.66 -2.20 21.54
CA GLU A 85 -8.15 -2.48 20.20
C GLU A 85 -7.92 -3.92 19.75
N LYS A 86 -8.46 -4.29 18.60
CA LYS A 86 -8.30 -5.63 18.03
C LYS A 86 -6.87 -5.84 17.51
N VAL A 87 -6.37 -7.05 17.63
CA VAL A 87 -5.10 -7.48 17.04
C VAL A 87 -5.37 -8.57 16.02
N TYR A 88 -4.99 -8.34 14.78
CA TYR A 88 -5.00 -9.33 13.70
C TYR A 88 -3.56 -9.81 13.47
N MET A 89 -3.26 -11.03 13.88
CA MET A 89 -1.93 -11.62 13.70
C MET A 89 -1.95 -12.59 12.52
N LEU A 90 -1.22 -12.25 11.47
CA LEU A 90 -0.99 -13.13 10.34
C LEU A 90 0.08 -14.16 10.70
N VAL A 91 -0.21 -15.42 10.46
CA VAL A 91 0.63 -16.55 10.86
C VAL A 91 0.68 -17.58 9.75
N SER A 92 1.87 -18.07 9.40
CA SER A 92 1.99 -19.18 8.47
C SER A 92 1.34 -20.44 9.04
N LYS A 93 0.90 -21.33 8.17
CA LYS A 93 0.36 -22.63 8.58
C LYS A 93 1.32 -23.39 9.48
N ALA A 94 2.63 -23.31 9.19
CA ALA A 94 3.67 -24.01 9.95
C ALA A 94 3.82 -23.49 11.39
N GLN A 95 3.56 -22.20 11.62
CA GLN A 95 3.71 -21.55 12.92
C GLN A 95 2.41 -21.43 13.71
N MET A 96 1.28 -21.83 13.16
CA MET A 96 -0.03 -21.61 13.77
C MET A 96 -0.12 -22.17 15.21
N GLU A 97 0.36 -23.39 15.46
CA GLU A 97 0.33 -23.98 16.80
C GLU A 97 1.30 -23.25 17.77
N ASN A 98 2.48 -22.84 17.27
CA ASN A 98 3.43 -22.06 18.05
C ASN A 98 2.83 -20.70 18.45
N ALA A 99 2.22 -20.00 17.50
CA ALA A 99 1.57 -18.71 17.74
C ALA A 99 0.39 -18.84 18.72
N LYS A 100 -0.47 -19.85 18.56
CA LYS A 100 -1.58 -20.13 19.50
C LYS A 100 -1.08 -20.34 20.92
N ASN A 101 0.00 -21.11 21.09
CA ASN A 101 0.54 -21.41 22.42
C ASN A 101 1.13 -20.17 23.11
N GLN A 102 1.71 -19.22 22.33
CA GLN A 102 2.33 -18.04 22.90
C GLN A 102 1.34 -16.87 23.07
N LEU A 103 0.36 -16.73 22.18
CA LEU A 103 -0.59 -15.61 22.11
C LEU A 103 -1.96 -15.92 22.72
N GLY A 104 -2.20 -17.13 23.18
CA GLY A 104 -3.54 -17.63 23.56
C GLY A 104 -4.26 -16.83 24.64
N ASN A 105 -3.56 -15.97 25.38
CA ASN A 105 -4.13 -15.12 26.43
C ASN A 105 -4.28 -13.64 26.02
N VAL A 106 -3.91 -13.27 24.78
CA VAL A 106 -3.99 -11.88 24.29
C VAL A 106 -5.46 -11.53 24.03
N SER A 107 -5.92 -10.49 24.68
CA SER A 107 -7.29 -9.96 24.49
C SER A 107 -7.46 -9.39 23.08
N GLY A 108 -8.65 -9.54 22.49
CA GLY A 108 -8.96 -8.98 21.19
C GLY A 108 -8.20 -9.58 19.99
N LEU A 109 -7.42 -10.66 20.22
CA LEU A 109 -6.61 -11.29 19.19
C LEU A 109 -7.43 -12.17 18.25
N THR A 110 -7.12 -12.03 16.95
CA THR A 110 -7.56 -12.94 15.89
C THR A 110 -6.33 -13.46 15.14
N LEU A 111 -6.11 -14.79 15.14
CA LEU A 111 -5.08 -15.42 14.33
C LEU A 111 -5.62 -15.68 12.92
N LEU A 112 -4.89 -15.26 11.91
CA LEU A 112 -5.24 -15.40 10.50
C LEU A 112 -4.16 -16.22 9.80
N GLU A 113 -4.54 -17.34 9.18
CA GLU A 113 -3.60 -18.13 8.39
C GLU A 113 -3.26 -17.39 7.10
N CYS A 114 -2.01 -16.92 7.01
CA CYS A 114 -1.47 -16.22 5.86
C CYS A 114 0.02 -16.53 5.73
N GLU A 115 0.40 -17.03 4.56
CA GLU A 115 1.81 -17.23 4.23
C GLU A 115 2.44 -15.88 3.87
N THR A 116 3.56 -15.54 4.53
CA THR A 116 4.37 -14.35 4.27
C THR A 116 5.83 -14.73 4.08
N ASP A 117 6.63 -13.83 3.55
CA ASP A 117 8.07 -14.03 3.43
C ASP A 117 8.82 -13.44 4.62
N ASP A 118 8.30 -12.37 5.25
CA ASP A 118 8.82 -11.82 6.51
C ASP A 118 7.74 -11.06 7.31
N ALA A 119 8.09 -10.52 8.49
CA ALA A 119 7.15 -9.95 9.46
C ALA A 119 7.10 -8.42 9.45
N TRP A 120 6.98 -7.81 8.27
CA TRP A 120 7.00 -6.35 8.07
C TRP A 120 5.63 -5.79 7.69
N ALA A 121 4.65 -5.96 8.59
CA ALA A 121 3.24 -5.61 8.34
C ALA A 121 3.02 -4.16 7.87
N ARG A 122 3.84 -3.21 8.35
CA ARG A 122 3.79 -1.80 7.92
C ARG A 122 4.10 -1.64 6.43
N ASP A 123 5.05 -2.42 5.92
CA ASP A 123 5.57 -2.25 4.57
C ASP A 123 4.80 -3.07 3.53
N VAL A 124 4.33 -4.26 3.92
CA VAL A 124 3.63 -5.19 3.03
C VAL A 124 2.11 -5.13 3.15
N GLY A 125 1.59 -4.48 4.20
CA GLY A 125 0.16 -4.30 4.42
C GLY A 125 -0.44 -3.21 3.53
N ALA A 126 -1.77 -3.24 3.39
CA ALA A 126 -2.48 -2.18 2.69
C ALA A 126 -2.35 -0.84 3.44
N THR A 127 -2.11 0.24 2.71
CA THR A 127 -2.27 1.58 3.26
C THR A 127 -3.75 1.90 3.36
N MET A 128 -4.25 2.04 4.59
CA MET A 128 -5.66 2.33 4.81
C MET A 128 -5.97 3.80 4.53
N VAL A 129 -7.01 4.02 3.75
CA VAL A 129 -7.52 5.35 3.38
C VAL A 129 -9.02 5.42 3.60
N LEU A 130 -9.54 6.62 3.74
CA LEU A 130 -10.98 6.89 3.84
C LEU A 130 -11.47 7.52 2.53
N ASP A 131 -12.59 7.03 2.03
CA ASP A 131 -13.29 7.69 0.92
C ASP A 131 -14.07 8.94 1.39
N GLU A 132 -14.69 9.66 0.48
CA GLU A 132 -15.47 10.88 0.76
C GLU A 132 -16.66 10.64 1.71
N LYS A 133 -17.07 9.39 1.91
CA LYS A 133 -18.15 8.99 2.84
C LYS A 133 -17.61 8.49 4.17
N GLY A 134 -16.28 8.46 4.34
CA GLY A 134 -15.61 7.92 5.52
C GLY A 134 -15.54 6.39 5.54
N ALA A 135 -15.80 5.72 4.42
CA ALA A 135 -15.62 4.28 4.32
C ALA A 135 -14.14 3.92 4.16
N VAL A 136 -13.70 2.89 4.86
CA VAL A 136 -12.32 2.41 4.81
C VAL A 136 -12.07 1.64 3.52
N CYS A 137 -10.98 1.98 2.84
CA CYS A 137 -10.43 1.26 1.71
C CYS A 137 -8.95 0.96 1.97
N GLY A 138 -8.40 -0.08 1.37
CA GLY A 138 -6.97 -0.38 1.43
C GLY A 138 -6.30 -0.19 0.08
N VAL A 139 -5.20 0.58 0.03
CA VAL A 139 -4.38 0.71 -1.17
C VAL A 139 -3.35 -0.42 -1.18
N ASP A 140 -3.33 -1.18 -2.27
CA ASP A 140 -2.45 -2.32 -2.51
C ASP A 140 -1.32 -1.88 -3.46
N TRP A 141 -0.18 -1.50 -2.86
CA TRP A 141 1.03 -1.14 -3.58
C TRP A 141 1.77 -2.38 -4.04
N GLN A 142 2.61 -2.24 -5.05
CA GLN A 142 3.56 -3.31 -5.35
C GLN A 142 4.68 -3.32 -4.31
N PHE A 143 4.92 -4.48 -3.69
CA PHE A 143 6.05 -4.72 -2.80
C PHE A 143 7.14 -5.53 -3.52
N ASN A 144 8.41 -5.15 -3.31
CA ASN A 144 9.55 -5.81 -3.93
C ASN A 144 10.76 -5.97 -2.99
N ALA A 145 10.50 -6.21 -1.71
CA ALA A 145 11.53 -6.38 -0.68
C ALA A 145 12.53 -5.22 -0.60
N TRP A 146 12.01 -3.98 -0.70
CA TRP A 146 12.78 -2.71 -0.60
C TRP A 146 13.81 -2.50 -1.70
N GLY A 147 13.60 -3.03 -2.90
CA GLY A 147 14.49 -2.72 -4.02
C GLY A 147 14.62 -3.78 -5.10
N GLY A 148 13.86 -4.86 -5.00
CA GLY A 148 13.81 -5.91 -6.01
C GLY A 148 15.17 -6.52 -6.30
N ASP A 149 15.51 -6.61 -7.58
CA ASP A 149 16.80 -7.15 -8.02
C ASP A 149 17.97 -6.17 -7.84
N PHE A 150 17.71 -4.88 -7.61
CA PHE A 150 18.74 -3.85 -7.51
C PHE A 150 19.41 -3.84 -6.13
N ASP A 151 18.63 -3.67 -5.06
CA ASP A 151 19.10 -3.57 -3.68
C ASP A 151 18.12 -4.20 -2.66
N GLY A 152 17.23 -5.07 -3.12
CA GLY A 152 16.27 -5.77 -2.27
C GLY A 152 16.93 -6.61 -1.19
N LEU A 153 16.32 -6.60 0.01
CA LEU A 153 16.84 -7.31 1.18
C LEU A 153 16.81 -8.82 1.01
N TYR A 154 15.81 -9.34 0.31
CA TYR A 154 15.68 -10.76 -0.03
C TYR A 154 15.03 -10.96 -1.38
N ARG A 155 15.25 -12.14 -1.95
CA ARG A 155 14.55 -12.61 -3.14
C ARG A 155 13.31 -13.42 -2.73
N ASN A 156 12.37 -13.58 -3.64
CA ASN A 156 11.10 -14.27 -3.40
C ASN A 156 10.25 -13.54 -2.36
N TRP A 157 9.68 -12.39 -2.79
CA TRP A 157 8.78 -11.55 -1.98
C TRP A 157 7.31 -11.69 -2.39
N GLU A 158 6.99 -12.70 -3.20
CA GLU A 158 5.66 -12.85 -3.80
C GLU A 158 4.56 -13.16 -2.79
N LYS A 159 4.91 -13.69 -1.61
CA LYS A 159 3.94 -13.89 -0.54
C LYS A 159 3.64 -12.56 0.14
N ASP A 160 4.67 -11.77 0.41
CA ASP A 160 4.56 -10.45 1.01
C ASP A 160 3.78 -9.49 0.10
N ASP A 161 4.02 -9.53 -1.23
CA ASP A 161 3.30 -8.73 -2.24
C ASP A 161 1.79 -9.02 -2.32
N ARG A 162 1.30 -10.07 -1.65
CA ARG A 162 -0.13 -10.43 -1.59
C ARG A 162 -0.80 -10.09 -0.27
N VAL A 163 -0.04 -9.62 0.70
CA VAL A 163 -0.55 -9.38 2.06
C VAL A 163 -1.60 -8.27 2.08
N ALA A 164 -1.40 -7.18 1.34
CA ALA A 164 -2.34 -6.07 1.27
C ALA A 164 -3.73 -6.54 0.80
N ALA A 165 -3.79 -7.25 -0.32
CA ALA A 165 -5.04 -7.82 -0.84
C ALA A 165 -5.67 -8.85 0.12
N PHE A 166 -4.86 -9.63 0.83
CA PHE A 166 -5.35 -10.56 1.85
C PHE A 166 -6.02 -9.82 3.01
N ILE A 167 -5.38 -8.76 3.51
CA ILE A 167 -5.92 -7.93 4.59
C ILE A 167 -7.24 -7.29 4.17
N CYS A 168 -7.31 -6.63 3.02
CA CYS A 168 -8.53 -6.00 2.52
C CYS A 168 -9.69 -6.99 2.43
N ARG A 169 -9.45 -8.18 1.87
CA ARG A 169 -10.45 -9.25 1.78
C ARG A 169 -10.91 -9.72 3.16
N THR A 170 -9.98 -9.88 4.10
CA THR A 170 -10.28 -10.37 5.45
C THR A 170 -11.09 -9.37 6.26
N LEU A 171 -10.77 -8.08 6.12
CA LEU A 171 -11.48 -6.99 6.77
C LEU A 171 -12.79 -6.60 6.04
N GLY A 172 -13.00 -7.11 4.83
CA GLY A 172 -14.19 -6.82 4.04
C GLY A 172 -14.24 -5.40 3.48
N CYS A 173 -13.07 -4.76 3.28
CA CYS A 173 -12.98 -3.43 2.68
C CYS A 173 -12.54 -3.49 1.20
N PRO A 174 -12.87 -2.48 0.39
CA PRO A 174 -12.38 -2.37 -0.97
C PRO A 174 -10.84 -2.38 -1.02
N CYS A 175 -10.28 -3.10 -1.99
CA CYS A 175 -8.86 -3.13 -2.26
C CYS A 175 -8.58 -2.33 -3.55
N LEU A 176 -7.80 -1.28 -3.43
CA LEU A 176 -7.45 -0.37 -4.51
C LEU A 176 -6.10 -0.78 -5.08
N ASP A 177 -6.08 -1.35 -6.27
CA ASP A 177 -4.85 -1.81 -6.93
C ASP A 177 -4.05 -0.62 -7.47
N ALA A 178 -2.94 -0.29 -6.81
CA ALA A 178 -2.03 0.79 -7.21
C ALA A 178 -0.82 0.30 -8.01
N ARG A 179 -0.76 -0.97 -8.34
CA ARG A 179 0.34 -1.52 -9.14
C ARG A 179 0.39 -0.95 -10.56
N PRO A 180 1.55 -0.76 -11.15
CA PRO A 180 2.87 -1.24 -10.69
C PRO A 180 3.66 -0.24 -9.83
N PHE A 181 3.01 0.69 -9.12
CA PHE A 181 3.71 1.66 -8.27
C PHE A 181 4.25 0.97 -7.01
N VAL A 182 5.58 0.94 -6.87
CA VAL A 182 6.26 0.34 -5.72
C VAL A 182 6.33 1.33 -4.57
N LEU A 183 5.75 0.95 -3.42
CA LEU A 183 5.77 1.75 -2.21
C LEU A 183 5.67 0.85 -0.97
N GLU A 184 6.44 1.16 0.04
CA GLU A 184 6.32 0.58 1.37
C GLU A 184 5.62 1.58 2.31
N GLY A 185 4.67 1.12 3.11
CA GLY A 185 3.96 1.97 4.07
C GLY A 185 4.89 2.66 5.09
N GLY A 186 6.06 2.08 5.35
CA GLY A 186 7.11 2.69 6.19
C GLY A 186 7.80 3.91 5.59
N SER A 187 7.64 4.15 4.28
CA SER A 187 8.24 5.29 3.58
C SER A 187 7.37 6.56 3.59
N ILE A 188 6.14 6.47 4.10
CA ILE A 188 5.15 7.56 4.11
C ILE A 188 4.58 7.80 5.50
N HIS A 189 4.29 9.06 5.81
CA HIS A 189 3.53 9.50 6.98
C HIS A 189 2.51 10.57 6.61
N SER A 190 1.32 10.52 7.21
CA SER A 190 0.25 11.49 7.01
C SER A 190 -0.07 12.23 8.31
N ASP A 191 -0.40 13.53 8.19
CA ASP A 191 -1.03 14.28 9.28
C ASP A 191 -2.56 14.10 9.33
N GLY A 192 -3.13 13.39 8.35
CA GLY A 192 -4.57 13.22 8.19
C GLY A 192 -5.29 14.43 7.59
N GLU A 193 -4.60 15.52 7.30
CA GLU A 193 -5.16 16.78 6.80
C GLU A 193 -4.63 17.18 5.41
N GLY A 194 -4.03 16.21 4.70
CA GLY A 194 -3.54 16.37 3.32
C GLY A 194 -2.04 16.64 3.20
N THR A 195 -1.28 16.54 4.30
CA THR A 195 0.19 16.60 4.25
C THR A 195 0.78 15.20 4.34
N LEU A 196 1.64 14.86 3.38
CA LEU A 196 2.45 13.63 3.42
C LEU A 196 3.92 13.98 3.63
N ILE A 197 4.56 13.28 4.56
CA ILE A 197 6.02 13.22 4.70
C ILE A 197 6.48 11.91 4.08
N VAL A 198 7.44 11.99 3.17
CA VAL A 198 7.93 10.82 2.41
C VAL A 198 9.44 10.73 2.46
N THR A 199 9.97 9.53 2.24
CA THR A 199 11.42 9.30 2.18
C THR A 199 11.89 9.24 0.73
N GLU A 200 12.62 10.27 0.27
CA GLU A 200 13.17 10.32 -1.10
C GLU A 200 14.04 9.11 -1.44
N ALA A 201 14.87 8.67 -0.50
CA ALA A 201 15.73 7.50 -0.69
C ALA A 201 14.96 6.22 -0.97
N CYS A 202 13.71 6.12 -0.54
CA CYS A 202 12.81 5.03 -0.94
C CYS A 202 12.19 5.28 -2.30
N LEU A 203 11.37 6.32 -2.43
CA LEU A 203 10.52 6.54 -3.61
C LEU A 203 11.30 6.82 -4.89
N LEU A 204 12.45 7.52 -4.81
CA LEU A 204 13.30 7.87 -5.94
C LEU A 204 14.43 6.86 -6.19
N SER A 205 14.48 5.75 -5.43
CA SER A 205 15.46 4.70 -5.62
C SER A 205 15.29 4.00 -6.97
N GLN A 206 16.41 3.60 -7.57
CA GLN A 206 16.40 2.74 -8.76
C GLN A 206 15.75 1.38 -8.52
N GLY A 207 15.70 0.94 -7.28
CA GLY A 207 15.05 -0.31 -6.89
C GLY A 207 13.53 -0.21 -6.71
N ARG A 208 12.91 0.98 -6.90
CA ARG A 208 11.45 1.18 -6.76
C ARG A 208 10.82 1.57 -8.09
N ASN A 209 10.83 2.86 -8.40
CA ASN A 209 10.12 3.42 -9.56
C ASN A 209 11.09 4.16 -10.53
N PRO A 210 12.14 3.50 -11.06
CA PRO A 210 13.18 4.16 -11.87
C PRO A 210 12.66 4.79 -13.17
N GLN A 211 11.48 4.37 -13.63
CA GLN A 211 10.84 4.87 -14.83
C GLN A 211 10.04 6.15 -14.61
N MET A 212 9.88 6.60 -13.35
CA MET A 212 9.05 7.76 -12.98
C MET A 212 9.90 8.94 -12.55
N SER A 213 9.48 10.15 -12.95
CA SER A 213 10.03 11.39 -12.40
C SER A 213 9.48 11.65 -10.98
N ARG A 214 10.11 12.60 -10.26
CA ARG A 214 9.61 13.06 -8.95
C ARG A 214 8.16 13.52 -9.05
N GLU A 215 7.84 14.33 -10.04
CA GLU A 215 6.51 14.90 -10.26
C GLU A 215 5.47 13.79 -10.50
N GLN A 216 5.83 12.77 -11.28
CA GLN A 216 4.96 11.62 -11.52
C GLN A 216 4.72 10.80 -10.23
N ILE A 217 5.74 10.66 -9.39
CA ILE A 217 5.60 10.00 -8.08
C ILE A 217 4.69 10.83 -7.16
N GLU A 218 4.88 12.15 -7.10
CA GLU A 218 4.02 13.05 -6.32
C GLU A 218 2.55 13.01 -6.80
N GLU A 219 2.32 12.90 -8.12
CA GLU A 219 0.98 12.71 -8.68
C GLU A 219 0.36 11.38 -8.26
N GLN A 220 1.13 10.29 -8.23
CA GLN A 220 0.64 9.01 -7.72
C GLN A 220 0.26 9.09 -6.24
N LEU A 221 1.06 9.74 -5.41
CA LEU A 221 0.74 9.93 -4.00
C LEU A 221 -0.55 10.74 -3.83
N LYS A 222 -0.69 11.87 -4.52
CA LYS A 222 -1.94 12.67 -4.54
C LYS A 222 -3.13 11.91 -5.12
N TYR A 223 -2.84 10.94 -5.97
CA TYR A 223 -3.87 10.11 -6.59
C TYR A 223 -4.48 9.13 -5.59
N TRP A 224 -3.72 8.54 -4.71
CA TRP A 224 -4.14 7.45 -3.84
C TRP A 224 -4.38 7.86 -2.38
N LEU A 225 -3.77 8.97 -1.93
CA LEU A 225 -3.72 9.41 -0.52
C LEU A 225 -4.25 10.82 -0.31
#